data_b1f9bf6ad1395b79cbf984e38a336327
#
_entry.id   b1f9bf6ad1395b79cbf984e38a336327
#
_cell.length_a   1.000
_cell.length_b   1.000
_cell.length_c   1.000
_cell.angle_alpha   90.00
_cell.angle_beta   90.00
_cell.angle_gamma   90.00
#
_symmetry.space_group_name_H-M   'P 1'
#
loop_
_entity.id
_entity.type
_entity.pdbx_description
1 polymer ?
#
loop_
_entity_poly.entity_id
_entity_poly.type
_entity_poly.pdbx_seq_one_letter_code
_entity_poly.pdbx_strand_id
1 'polypeptide(L)'
;MNSEIKIVDNFLDEEDFKKIINIIGYTSWGLHSSSEFESTKESSILYSNLTDESFFNGYLFDKVVGQLDEDDYKLERIYLNGQWSGREGTFHKDGCDFTSLIYMTHYEYGWGGFTEIMTKPEPTLIYPIPNRLVIFPGNIFHKAYSFAYQNCPLRISLAFKIEKK
;
A
#
# COMPACT_ATOMS: atom_id res chain seq x y z
N MET A 1 18.51 4.32 13.19
CA MET A 1 17.57 3.97 12.09
C MET A 1 16.65 5.13 11.90
N ASN A 2 16.69 5.79 10.76
CA ASN A 2 15.76 6.88 10.45
C ASN A 2 14.34 6.28 10.39
N SER A 3 13.50 6.66 11.35
CA SER A 3 12.08 6.29 11.41
C SER A 3 11.24 7.21 10.50
N GLU A 4 11.83 7.72 9.46
CA GLU A 4 11.23 8.74 8.62
C GLU A 4 10.30 8.11 7.58
N ILE A 5 9.06 8.62 7.55
CA ILE A 5 8.11 8.27 6.49
C ILE A 5 8.47 9.13 5.27
N LYS A 6 8.72 8.48 4.14
CA LYS A 6 8.93 9.17 2.87
C LYS A 6 7.63 9.21 2.08
N ILE A 7 7.28 10.38 1.57
CA ILE A 7 6.09 10.60 0.74
C ILE A 7 6.53 11.26 -0.57
N VAL A 8 6.10 10.69 -1.69
CA VAL A 8 6.36 11.23 -3.03
C VAL A 8 5.05 11.29 -3.81
N ASP A 9 4.56 12.49 -4.10
CA ASP A 9 3.39 12.70 -4.93
C ASP A 9 3.75 12.62 -6.41
N ASN A 10 2.81 12.15 -7.25
CA ASN A 10 3.00 11.94 -8.69
C ASN A 10 4.24 11.07 -9.00
N PHE A 11 4.38 9.99 -8.23
CA PHE A 11 5.56 9.13 -8.26
C PHE A 11 5.79 8.45 -9.62
N LEU A 12 4.73 7.93 -10.23
CA LEU A 12 4.76 7.30 -11.55
C LEU A 12 4.49 8.36 -12.63
N ASP A 13 5.11 8.20 -13.78
CA ASP A 13 4.67 8.91 -14.97
C ASP A 13 3.28 8.43 -15.41
N GLU A 14 2.67 9.16 -16.32
CA GLU A 14 1.30 8.92 -16.77
C GLU A 14 1.13 7.56 -17.45
N GLU A 15 2.15 7.11 -18.19
CA GLU A 15 2.14 5.83 -18.91
C GLU A 15 2.15 4.66 -17.94
N ASP A 16 3.07 4.65 -16.98
CA ASP A 16 3.16 3.63 -15.94
C ASP A 16 1.89 3.57 -15.09
N PHE A 17 1.38 4.73 -14.67
CA PHE A 17 0.16 4.80 -13.87
C PHE A 17 -1.04 4.20 -14.62
N LYS A 18 -1.24 4.58 -15.89
CA LYS A 18 -2.29 4.02 -16.74
C LYS A 18 -2.13 2.51 -16.96
N LYS A 19 -0.89 2.05 -17.16
CA LYS A 19 -0.60 0.62 -17.32
C LYS A 19 -1.03 -0.17 -16.09
N ILE A 20 -0.71 0.32 -14.88
CA ILE A 20 -1.11 -0.35 -13.64
C ILE A 20 -2.63 -0.33 -13.47
N ILE A 21 -3.30 0.80 -13.75
CA ILE A 21 -4.77 0.88 -13.72
C ILE A 21 -5.41 -0.15 -14.66
N ASN A 22 -4.87 -0.32 -15.86
CA ASN A 22 -5.35 -1.35 -16.78
C ASN A 22 -5.16 -2.77 -16.21
N ILE A 23 -4.00 -3.07 -15.63
CA ILE A 23 -3.74 -4.37 -15.00
C ILE A 23 -4.75 -4.63 -13.87
N ILE A 24 -5.01 -3.64 -13.01
CA ILE A 24 -6.01 -3.71 -11.94
C ILE A 24 -7.40 -4.08 -12.47
N GLY A 25 -7.78 -3.57 -13.65
CA GLY A 25 -9.06 -3.87 -14.30
C GLY A 25 -9.24 -5.32 -14.73
N TYR A 26 -8.16 -6.07 -14.92
CA TYR A 26 -8.17 -7.46 -15.38
C TYR A 26 -7.60 -8.46 -14.37
N THR A 27 -7.10 -7.98 -13.23
CA THR A 27 -6.48 -8.86 -12.22
C THR A 27 -7.53 -9.75 -11.54
N SER A 28 -7.08 -10.93 -11.15
CA SER A 28 -7.91 -11.83 -10.32
C SER A 28 -7.80 -11.41 -8.86
N TRP A 29 -8.95 -11.18 -8.23
CA TRP A 29 -9.03 -10.83 -6.83
C TRP A 29 -9.43 -12.01 -5.97
N GLY A 30 -8.66 -12.27 -4.92
CA GLY A 30 -9.03 -13.18 -3.84
C GLY A 30 -9.49 -12.41 -2.61
N LEU A 31 -10.15 -13.09 -1.68
CA LEU A 31 -10.50 -12.55 -0.37
C LEU A 31 -9.43 -12.98 0.63
N HIS A 32 -8.86 -12.04 1.37
CA HIS A 32 -7.85 -12.29 2.38
C HIS A 32 -8.20 -11.63 3.69
N SER A 33 -7.85 -12.25 4.83
CA SER A 33 -7.96 -11.60 6.14
C SER A 33 -6.77 -10.66 6.35
N SER A 34 -7.03 -9.46 6.83
CA SER A 34 -6.03 -8.38 6.90
C SER A 34 -5.01 -8.50 8.03
N SER A 35 -5.09 -9.51 8.92
CA SER A 35 -4.10 -9.72 9.98
C SER A 35 -4.16 -11.13 10.57
N GLU A 36 -3.00 -11.61 11.05
CA GLU A 36 -2.87 -12.89 11.74
C GLU A 36 -3.52 -12.93 13.13
N PHE A 37 -3.82 -11.76 13.71
CA PHE A 37 -4.45 -11.61 15.01
C PHE A 37 -5.90 -11.12 14.88
N GLU A 38 -6.85 -11.97 15.20
CA GLU A 38 -8.28 -11.69 15.21
C GLU A 38 -8.86 -11.24 13.86
N SER A 39 -8.82 -12.14 12.87
CA SER A 39 -9.56 -11.93 11.63
C SER A 39 -11.07 -12.01 11.88
N THR A 40 -11.69 -10.88 12.15
CA THR A 40 -13.14 -10.77 12.02
C THR A 40 -13.51 -10.75 10.54
N LYS A 41 -14.71 -11.21 10.17
CA LYS A 41 -15.22 -11.07 8.79
C LYS A 41 -15.17 -9.62 8.29
N GLU A 42 -15.12 -8.66 9.21
CA GLU A 42 -15.06 -7.22 8.95
C GLU A 42 -13.69 -6.74 8.48
N SER A 43 -12.62 -7.49 8.78
CA SER A 43 -11.25 -7.16 8.37
C SER A 43 -10.83 -7.80 7.03
N SER A 44 -11.71 -8.56 6.37
CA SER A 44 -11.40 -9.16 5.07
C SER A 44 -11.30 -8.10 3.98
N ILE A 45 -10.24 -8.14 3.21
CA ILE A 45 -9.95 -7.27 2.07
C ILE A 45 -9.77 -8.08 0.80
N LEU A 46 -9.94 -7.44 -0.34
CA LEU A 46 -9.53 -8.01 -1.62
C LEU A 46 -8.01 -7.97 -1.75
N TYR A 47 -7.47 -9.03 -2.32
CA TYR A 47 -6.04 -9.23 -2.49
C TYR A 47 -5.74 -9.80 -3.87
N SER A 48 -4.68 -9.32 -4.51
CA SER A 48 -4.13 -9.91 -5.73
C SER A 48 -2.61 -9.93 -5.66
N ASN A 49 -2.00 -11.12 -5.78
CA ASN A 49 -0.55 -11.28 -5.77
C ASN A 49 0.03 -10.92 -7.15
N LEU A 50 1.06 -10.08 -7.15
CA LEU A 50 1.78 -9.61 -8.33
C LEU A 50 3.29 -9.89 -8.26
N THR A 51 3.73 -10.69 -7.28
CA THR A 51 5.16 -10.90 -7.02
C THR A 51 5.91 -11.51 -8.21
N ASP A 52 5.27 -12.37 -8.98
CA ASP A 52 5.89 -13.05 -10.12
C ASP A 52 5.75 -12.28 -11.45
N GLU A 53 5.05 -11.16 -11.44
CA GLU A 53 4.85 -10.33 -12.62
C GLU A 53 6.09 -9.45 -12.89
N SER A 54 6.79 -9.68 -14.01
CA SER A 54 8.09 -9.07 -14.31
C SER A 54 8.10 -7.54 -14.33
N PHE A 55 7.01 -6.90 -14.73
CA PHE A 55 6.87 -5.45 -14.67
C PHE A 55 6.95 -4.92 -13.23
N PHE A 56 6.33 -5.64 -12.29
CA PHE A 56 6.27 -5.22 -10.89
C PHE A 56 7.53 -5.57 -10.11
N ASN A 57 8.05 -6.80 -10.28
CA ASN A 57 9.20 -7.29 -9.50
C ASN A 57 10.57 -6.85 -10.05
N GLY A 58 10.62 -6.29 -11.25
CA GLY A 58 11.80 -5.67 -11.86
C GLY A 58 11.66 -4.16 -11.90
N TYR A 59 11.18 -3.65 -13.03
CA TYR A 59 11.14 -2.22 -13.35
C TYR A 59 10.50 -1.35 -12.26
N LEU A 60 9.31 -1.73 -11.79
CA LEU A 60 8.61 -0.90 -10.79
C LEU A 60 9.27 -1.02 -9.40
N PHE A 61 9.75 -2.20 -9.04
CA PHE A 61 10.51 -2.39 -7.80
C PHE A 61 11.77 -1.52 -7.78
N ASP A 62 12.54 -1.48 -8.88
CA ASP A 62 13.73 -0.64 -9.00
C ASP A 62 13.40 0.86 -8.83
N LYS A 63 12.28 1.32 -9.41
CA LYS A 63 11.78 2.69 -9.18
C LYS A 63 11.47 2.97 -7.71
N VAL A 64 10.85 2.01 -7.01
CA VAL A 64 10.49 2.16 -5.58
C VAL A 64 11.74 2.19 -4.70
N VAL A 65 12.66 1.22 -4.85
CA VAL A 65 13.88 1.19 -4.03
C VAL A 65 14.84 2.33 -4.36
N GLY A 66 14.79 2.86 -5.56
CA GLY A 66 15.51 4.09 -5.92
C GLY A 66 15.07 5.33 -5.11
N GLN A 67 13.99 5.23 -4.33
CA GLN A 67 13.58 6.25 -3.37
C GLN A 67 14.16 6.03 -1.96
N LEU A 68 14.79 4.91 -1.70
CA LEU A 68 15.51 4.60 -0.47
C LEU A 68 16.99 5.03 -0.58
N ASP A 69 17.70 4.96 0.53
CA ASP A 69 19.14 5.22 0.55
C ASP A 69 19.90 4.12 -0.24
N GLU A 70 21.22 4.26 -0.42
CA GLU A 70 22.08 3.43 -1.29
C GLU A 70 22.30 1.96 -0.83
N ASP A 71 21.49 1.44 0.08
CA ASP A 71 21.55 0.04 0.51
C ASP A 71 21.07 -0.89 -0.61
N ASP A 72 21.54 -2.13 -0.60
CA ASP A 72 21.07 -3.18 -1.51
C ASP A 72 19.79 -3.83 -0.94
N TYR A 73 18.73 -3.80 -1.73
CA TYR A 73 17.41 -4.28 -1.32
C TYR A 73 16.98 -5.52 -2.09
N LYS A 74 16.15 -6.34 -1.45
CA LYS A 74 15.45 -7.46 -2.09
C LYS A 74 13.95 -7.32 -1.89
N LEU A 75 13.22 -7.76 -2.90
CA LEU A 75 11.78 -7.86 -2.84
C LEU A 75 11.38 -9.12 -2.05
N GLU A 76 10.47 -8.98 -1.09
CA GLU A 76 9.80 -10.10 -0.45
C GLU A 76 8.51 -10.44 -1.21
N ARG A 77 7.65 -9.46 -1.43
CA ARG A 77 6.40 -9.63 -2.18
C ARG A 77 5.79 -8.31 -2.66
N ILE A 78 4.97 -8.41 -3.71
CA ILE A 78 4.16 -7.31 -4.24
C ILE A 78 2.71 -7.78 -4.36
N TYR A 79 1.77 -6.92 -3.95
CA TYR A 79 0.36 -7.24 -4.05
C TYR A 79 -0.52 -5.99 -4.07
N LEU A 80 -1.72 -6.16 -4.62
CA LEU A 80 -2.79 -5.20 -4.51
C LEU A 80 -3.67 -5.50 -3.31
N ASN A 81 -4.01 -4.47 -2.56
CA ASN A 81 -5.08 -4.48 -1.57
C ASN A 81 -6.26 -3.68 -2.08
N GLY A 82 -7.46 -4.23 -1.95
CA GLY A 82 -8.72 -3.55 -2.27
C GLY A 82 -9.66 -3.55 -1.07
N GLN A 83 -10.07 -2.37 -0.61
CA GLN A 83 -10.97 -2.19 0.52
C GLN A 83 -12.23 -1.44 0.06
N TRP A 84 -13.40 -2.04 0.29
CA TRP A 84 -14.67 -1.31 0.16
C TRP A 84 -15.09 -0.70 1.50
N SER A 85 -16.03 0.22 1.46
CA SER A 85 -16.54 0.91 2.66
C SER A 85 -16.96 -0.07 3.75
N GLY A 86 -16.54 0.22 4.98
CA GLY A 86 -16.78 -0.63 6.16
C GLY A 86 -15.83 -1.83 6.31
N ARG A 87 -14.82 -1.96 5.43
CA ARG A 87 -13.81 -3.03 5.53
C ARG A 87 -12.44 -2.44 5.87
N GLU A 88 -12.23 -2.21 7.13
CA GLU A 88 -10.99 -1.63 7.64
C GLU A 88 -9.96 -2.70 7.97
N GLY A 89 -8.69 -2.35 7.82
CA GLY A 89 -7.59 -3.12 8.38
C GLY A 89 -7.56 -3.04 9.90
N THR A 90 -6.78 -3.91 10.53
CA THR A 90 -6.41 -3.80 11.95
C THR A 90 -5.01 -3.21 12.08
N PHE A 91 -4.67 -2.68 13.26
CA PHE A 91 -3.30 -2.27 13.53
C PHE A 91 -2.38 -3.50 13.53
N HIS A 92 -1.34 -3.46 12.71
CA HIS A 92 -0.35 -4.52 12.57
C HIS A 92 1.02 -3.96 12.25
N LYS A 93 2.03 -4.82 12.31
CA LYS A 93 3.37 -4.59 11.80
C LYS A 93 3.60 -5.54 10.64
N ASP A 94 4.39 -5.12 9.69
CA ASP A 94 4.89 -6.00 8.64
C ASP A 94 6.20 -6.66 9.09
N GLY A 95 6.45 -7.87 8.63
CA GLY A 95 7.66 -8.64 8.97
C GLY A 95 8.89 -8.28 8.11
N CYS A 96 8.89 -7.12 7.45
CA CYS A 96 9.94 -6.65 6.53
C CYS A 96 10.61 -5.37 7.05
N ASP A 97 11.73 -4.96 6.42
CA ASP A 97 12.41 -3.73 6.80
C ASP A 97 11.62 -2.49 6.38
N PHE A 98 11.06 -2.48 5.16
CA PHE A 98 10.23 -1.39 4.66
C PHE A 98 8.94 -1.88 4.01
N THR A 99 7.89 -1.14 4.25
CA THR A 99 6.63 -1.22 3.51
C THR A 99 6.53 0.00 2.60
N SER A 100 6.19 -0.25 1.35
CA SER A 100 5.88 0.80 0.39
C SER A 100 4.45 0.64 -0.12
N LEU A 101 3.73 1.74 -0.25
CA LEU A 101 2.36 1.80 -0.77
C LEU A 101 2.28 2.82 -1.91
N ILE A 102 1.67 2.44 -3.04
CA ILE A 102 1.24 3.38 -4.07
C ILE A 102 -0.28 3.36 -4.13
N TYR A 103 -0.92 4.52 -3.94
CA TYR A 103 -2.39 4.61 -4.00
C TYR A 103 -2.85 4.72 -5.45
N MET A 104 -3.82 3.87 -5.82
CA MET A 104 -4.24 3.70 -7.22
C MET A 104 -5.64 4.22 -7.51
N THR A 105 -6.46 4.46 -6.48
CA THR A 105 -7.86 4.86 -6.65
C THR A 105 -8.01 6.37 -6.67
N HIS A 106 -8.91 6.89 -7.52
CA HIS A 106 -9.38 8.28 -7.42
C HIS A 106 -9.82 8.60 -5.98
N TYR A 107 -9.46 9.79 -5.52
CA TYR A 107 -9.73 10.23 -4.16
C TYR A 107 -10.31 11.65 -4.15
N GLU A 108 -11.34 11.85 -3.34
CA GLU A 108 -11.86 13.17 -3.04
C GLU A 108 -11.71 13.47 -1.54
N TYR A 109 -11.40 14.72 -1.25
CA TYR A 109 -11.25 15.16 0.13
C TYR A 109 -12.54 14.91 0.92
N GLY A 110 -12.41 14.33 2.11
CA GLY A 110 -13.55 13.97 2.97
C GLY A 110 -14.00 12.51 2.86
N TRP A 111 -13.47 11.72 1.90
CA TRP A 111 -13.79 10.30 1.81
C TRP A 111 -13.15 9.44 2.91
N GLY A 112 -12.22 9.99 3.70
CA GLY A 112 -11.45 9.19 4.67
C GLY A 112 -10.41 8.32 3.97
N GLY A 113 -10.32 7.04 4.32
CA GLY A 113 -9.47 6.05 3.63
C GLY A 113 -7.97 6.22 3.85
N PHE A 114 -7.56 6.99 4.85
CA PHE A 114 -6.14 7.21 5.16
C PHE A 114 -5.46 5.95 5.68
N THR A 115 -4.13 5.93 5.58
CA THR A 115 -3.27 5.01 6.31
C THR A 115 -2.75 5.72 7.55
N GLU A 116 -3.00 5.17 8.72
CA GLU A 116 -2.48 5.66 9.99
C GLU A 116 -1.21 4.90 10.34
N ILE A 117 -0.13 5.63 10.61
CA ILE A 117 1.17 5.09 11.01
C ILE A 117 1.50 5.64 12.39
N MET A 118 1.75 4.75 13.35
CA MET A 118 1.99 5.08 14.76
C MET A 118 3.40 5.65 14.98
N THR A 119 3.58 6.89 14.56
CA THR A 119 4.80 7.68 14.82
C THR A 119 4.76 8.35 16.18
N LYS A 120 5.89 8.89 16.63
CA LYS A 120 5.97 9.68 17.87
C LYS A 120 6.36 11.11 17.52
N PRO A 121 5.80 12.13 18.21
CA PRO A 121 4.90 12.03 19.38
C PRO A 121 3.45 11.71 19.03
N GLU A 122 3.03 11.88 17.77
CA GLU A 122 1.65 11.69 17.31
C GLU A 122 1.60 10.79 16.08
N PRO A 123 0.49 10.07 15.84
CA PRO A 123 0.31 9.28 14.63
C PRO A 123 0.33 10.15 13.37
N THR A 124 0.90 9.62 12.30
CA THR A 124 0.88 10.25 10.98
C THR A 124 -0.26 9.67 10.15
N LEU A 125 -1.14 10.55 9.64
CA LEU A 125 -2.24 10.17 8.75
C LEU A 125 -1.86 10.47 7.31
N ILE A 126 -1.84 9.44 6.47
CA ILE A 126 -1.52 9.54 5.05
C ILE A 126 -2.79 9.39 4.23
N TYR A 127 -3.20 10.46 3.55
CA TYR A 127 -4.34 10.43 2.64
C TYR A 127 -3.99 9.67 1.36
N PRO A 128 -4.94 8.86 0.83
CA PRO A 128 -4.70 7.97 -0.32
C PRO A 128 -4.83 8.73 -1.66
N ILE A 129 -4.04 9.78 -1.82
CA ILE A 129 -4.01 10.56 -3.07
C ILE A 129 -3.48 9.66 -4.20
N PRO A 130 -4.18 9.61 -5.35
CA PRO A 130 -3.76 8.80 -6.48
C PRO A 130 -2.30 9.09 -6.88
N ASN A 131 -1.55 8.04 -7.21
CA ASN A 131 -0.13 8.14 -7.59
C ASN A 131 0.80 8.72 -6.50
N ARG A 132 0.38 8.63 -5.23
CA ARG A 132 1.23 8.91 -4.08
C ARG A 132 1.94 7.64 -3.65
N LEU A 133 3.28 7.68 -3.63
CA LEU A 133 4.11 6.69 -2.98
C LEU A 133 4.33 7.07 -1.52
N VAL A 134 4.23 6.09 -0.64
CA VAL A 134 4.59 6.21 0.78
C VAL A 134 5.52 5.06 1.12
N ILE A 135 6.65 5.34 1.76
CA ILE A 135 7.58 4.32 2.26
C ILE A 135 7.78 4.55 3.76
N PHE A 136 7.69 3.49 4.54
CA PHE A 136 7.88 3.53 5.98
C PHE A 136 8.47 2.22 6.52
N PRO A 137 9.13 2.22 7.69
CA PRO A 137 9.65 1.00 8.30
C PRO A 137 8.53 -0.01 8.59
N GLY A 138 8.68 -1.24 8.13
CA GLY A 138 7.66 -2.28 8.28
C GLY A 138 7.37 -2.68 9.74
N ASN A 139 8.30 -2.43 10.65
CA ASN A 139 8.15 -2.71 12.08
C ASN A 139 7.35 -1.64 12.87
N ILE A 140 6.80 -0.62 12.21
CA ILE A 140 5.94 0.37 12.85
C ILE A 140 4.48 -0.07 12.73
N PHE A 141 3.71 0.03 13.83
CA PHE A 141 2.28 -0.24 13.79
C PHE A 141 1.57 0.72 12.85
N HIS A 142 0.77 0.15 11.96
CA HIS A 142 -0.02 0.92 11.00
C HIS A 142 -1.35 0.24 10.70
N LYS A 143 -2.29 1.02 10.17
CA LYS A 143 -3.64 0.57 9.83
C LYS A 143 -4.12 1.31 8.58
N ALA A 144 -4.77 0.60 7.66
CA ALA A 144 -5.48 1.20 6.53
C ALA A 144 -6.98 1.31 6.86
N TYR A 145 -7.53 2.52 6.73
CA TYR A 145 -8.96 2.78 6.83
C TYR A 145 -9.62 2.64 5.46
N SER A 146 -10.86 2.20 5.44
CA SER A 146 -11.68 2.20 4.22
C SER A 146 -12.22 3.61 3.93
N PHE A 147 -12.71 3.83 2.72
CA PHE A 147 -13.53 5.01 2.46
C PHE A 147 -14.81 4.98 3.29
N ALA A 148 -15.28 6.15 3.72
CA ALA A 148 -16.39 6.28 4.65
C ALA A 148 -17.76 6.00 4.02
N TYR A 149 -17.91 6.24 2.70
CA TYR A 149 -19.20 6.18 2.05
C TYR A 149 -19.32 4.96 1.15
N GLN A 150 -20.51 4.33 1.13
CA GLN A 150 -20.77 3.11 0.37
C GLN A 150 -20.70 3.30 -1.16
N ASN A 151 -20.89 4.52 -1.64
CA ASN A 151 -20.80 4.87 -3.06
C ASN A 151 -19.37 5.28 -3.50
N CYS A 152 -18.41 5.26 -2.60
CA CYS A 152 -17.03 5.44 -2.98
C CYS A 152 -16.52 4.23 -3.78
N PRO A 153 -15.55 4.43 -4.69
CA PRO A 153 -14.90 3.33 -5.38
C PRO A 153 -14.13 2.44 -4.41
N LEU A 154 -13.69 1.28 -4.87
CA LEU A 154 -12.79 0.42 -4.12
C LEU A 154 -11.48 1.18 -3.84
N ARG A 155 -11.07 1.27 -2.56
CA ARG A 155 -9.78 1.84 -2.19
C ARG A 155 -8.67 0.83 -2.51
N ILE A 156 -7.88 1.11 -3.53
CA ILE A 156 -6.83 0.22 -4.01
C ILE A 156 -5.46 0.82 -3.67
N SER A 157 -4.60 0.00 -3.08
CA SER A 157 -3.18 0.29 -2.90
C SER A 157 -2.33 -0.86 -3.42
N LEU A 158 -1.25 -0.53 -4.13
CA LEU A 158 -0.20 -1.44 -4.53
C LEU A 158 0.88 -1.43 -3.45
N ALA A 159 1.14 -2.57 -2.83
CA ALA A 159 2.04 -2.72 -1.70
C ALA A 159 3.30 -3.51 -2.08
N PHE A 160 4.46 -3.04 -1.60
CA PHE A 160 5.75 -3.72 -1.70
C PHE A 160 6.26 -4.02 -0.29
N LYS A 161 6.69 -5.25 -0.04
CA LYS A 161 7.45 -5.64 1.14
C LYS A 161 8.90 -5.79 0.76
N ILE A 162 9.76 -5.03 1.43
CA ILE A 162 11.14 -4.78 1.03
C ILE A 162 12.05 -5.14 2.21
N GLU A 163 13.10 -5.90 1.95
CA GLU A 163 14.14 -6.21 2.90
C GLU A 163 15.51 -5.70 2.43
N LYS A 164 16.38 -5.37 3.38
CA LYS A 164 17.81 -5.16 3.14
C LYS A 164 18.48 -6.50 2.88
N LYS A 165 19.44 -6.54 1.97
CA LYS A 165 20.30 -7.72 1.75
C LYS A 165 21.42 -7.81 2.75
#